data_281a13ea7eb82e6e1f48e1b0c83aba5a
#
_entry.id   281a13ea7eb82e6e1f48e1b0c83aba5a
#
_cell.length_a   1.000
_cell.length_b   1.000
_cell.length_c   1.000
_cell.angle_alpha   90.00
_cell.angle_beta   90.00
_cell.angle_gamma   90.00
#
_symmetry.space_group_name_H-M   'P 1'
#
loop_
_entity.id
_entity.type
_entity.pdbx_description
1 polymer ?
#
loop_
_entity_poly.entity_id
_entity_poly.type
_entity_poly.pdbx_seq_one_letter_code
_entity_poly.pdbx_strand_id
1 'polypeptide(L)'
;MWMFTSSRVSAAAPAISAGSPCQVKGREKTVDGVTYICRNAKGKLVWRRSPLVSQEQIITVRVLESAALEIGKTSIVSVPLPTGGSSGVVVTRTDAGITALSVNCTHAGFPVARVGKLLECELHGSQFDPTTGSVITGPASRSLLRYDATESNGGIYVTIRSY
;
A
#
# COMPACT_ATOMS: atom_id res chain seq x y z
N MET A 1 -13.29 -32.48 61.58
CA MET A 1 -12.63 -31.20 61.23
C MET A 1 -12.50 -31.19 59.71
N TRP A 2 -13.47 -30.58 59.03
CA TRP A 2 -13.55 -30.54 57.60
C TRP A 2 -13.00 -29.19 57.10
N MET A 3 -11.88 -29.19 56.37
CA MET A 3 -11.33 -27.98 55.74
C MET A 3 -12.03 -27.77 54.40
N PHE A 4 -12.81 -26.67 54.31
CA PHE A 4 -13.32 -26.19 53.03
C PHE A 4 -12.21 -25.38 52.31
N THR A 5 -11.64 -25.95 51.28
CA THR A 5 -10.79 -25.21 50.33
C THR A 5 -11.67 -24.38 49.40
N SER A 6 -11.72 -23.09 49.64
CA SER A 6 -12.40 -22.16 48.75
C SER A 6 -11.59 -21.96 47.48
N SER A 7 -11.99 -22.58 46.40
CA SER A 7 -11.43 -22.34 45.08
C SER A 7 -11.89 -20.96 44.59
N ARG A 8 -10.98 -20.00 44.55
CA ARG A 8 -11.22 -18.71 43.91
C ARG A 8 -11.31 -18.95 42.40
N VAL A 9 -12.51 -18.85 41.87
CA VAL A 9 -12.73 -18.75 40.43
C VAL A 9 -12.15 -17.41 39.97
N SER A 10 -11.01 -17.43 39.32
CA SER A 10 -10.45 -16.24 38.70
C SER A 10 -11.36 -15.84 37.52
N ALA A 11 -12.10 -14.76 37.67
CA ALA A 11 -12.89 -14.20 36.59
C ALA A 11 -11.92 -13.80 35.46
N ALA A 12 -12.05 -14.43 34.29
CA ALA A 12 -11.30 -14.07 33.10
C ALA A 12 -11.54 -12.56 32.82
N ALA A 13 -10.46 -11.84 32.59
CA ALA A 13 -10.58 -10.42 32.23
C ALA A 13 -11.46 -10.29 30.97
N PRO A 14 -12.40 -9.33 30.93
CA PRO A 14 -13.29 -9.19 29.80
C PRO A 14 -12.52 -8.99 28.51
N ALA A 15 -12.87 -9.75 27.47
CA ALA A 15 -12.24 -9.66 26.16
C ALA A 15 -12.37 -8.24 25.61
N ILE A 16 -11.26 -7.69 25.13
CA ILE A 16 -11.23 -6.35 24.54
C ILE A 16 -11.85 -6.43 23.15
N SER A 17 -12.92 -5.65 22.95
CA SER A 17 -13.60 -5.49 21.68
C SER A 17 -14.03 -4.04 21.48
N ALA A 18 -14.34 -3.66 20.25
CA ALA A 18 -14.85 -2.32 19.96
C ALA A 18 -16.14 -2.04 20.75
N GLY A 19 -16.15 -0.93 21.49
CA GLY A 19 -17.28 -0.55 22.37
C GLY A 19 -17.19 -1.05 23.81
N SER A 20 -16.35 -2.04 24.13
CA SER A 20 -16.16 -2.47 25.52
C SER A 20 -15.50 -1.37 26.38
N PRO A 21 -15.78 -1.28 27.69
CA PRO A 21 -15.29 -0.20 28.55
C PRO A 21 -13.76 -0.27 28.71
N CYS A 22 -13.14 0.90 28.82
CA CYS A 22 -11.73 1.07 29.14
C CYS A 22 -11.54 2.13 30.26
N GLN A 23 -10.37 2.16 30.89
CA GLN A 23 -10.15 2.99 32.08
C GLN A 23 -9.27 4.21 31.84
N VAL A 24 -8.35 4.15 30.86
CA VAL A 24 -7.34 5.19 30.63
C VAL A 24 -7.43 5.68 29.19
N LYS A 25 -7.84 6.94 29.02
CA LYS A 25 -7.91 7.61 27.71
C LYS A 25 -6.54 7.59 27.04
N GLY A 26 -6.52 7.21 25.75
CA GLY A 26 -5.29 7.13 24.95
C GLY A 26 -4.52 5.81 25.12
N ARG A 27 -4.87 4.95 26.08
CA ARG A 27 -4.22 3.64 26.22
C ARG A 27 -4.50 2.78 25.00
N GLU A 28 -3.46 2.14 24.50
CA GLU A 28 -3.56 1.19 23.37
C GLU A 28 -3.41 -0.24 23.86
N LYS A 29 -4.06 -1.16 23.16
CA LYS A 29 -3.92 -2.60 23.39
C LYS A 29 -4.18 -3.36 22.11
N THR A 30 -3.30 -4.32 21.78
CA THR A 30 -3.44 -5.20 20.63
C THR A 30 -3.96 -6.56 21.09
N VAL A 31 -5.03 -7.03 20.46
CA VAL A 31 -5.66 -8.34 20.68
C VAL A 31 -5.93 -8.94 19.33
N ASP A 32 -5.45 -10.18 19.09
CA ASP A 32 -5.59 -10.91 17.84
C ASP A 32 -5.18 -10.08 16.58
N GLY A 33 -4.05 -9.34 16.70
CA GLY A 33 -3.53 -8.49 15.63
C GLY A 33 -4.31 -7.19 15.39
N VAL A 34 -5.36 -6.91 16.16
CA VAL A 34 -6.14 -5.68 16.09
C VAL A 34 -5.76 -4.75 17.23
N THR A 35 -5.30 -3.55 16.90
CA THR A 35 -5.01 -2.50 17.91
C THR A 35 -6.27 -1.71 18.24
N TYR A 36 -6.53 -1.58 19.53
CA TYR A 36 -7.61 -0.78 20.09
C TYR A 36 -7.02 0.40 20.87
N ILE A 37 -7.66 1.56 20.76
CA ILE A 37 -7.32 2.75 21.54
C ILE A 37 -8.51 3.16 22.42
N CYS A 38 -8.26 3.47 23.69
CA CYS A 38 -9.27 3.92 24.62
C CYS A 38 -9.65 5.39 24.34
N ARG A 39 -10.87 5.63 23.91
CA ARG A 39 -11.38 6.98 23.58
C ARG A 39 -12.70 7.28 24.28
N ASN A 40 -12.96 8.58 24.49
CA ASN A 40 -14.26 9.02 24.97
C ASN A 40 -15.31 8.90 23.87
N ALA A 41 -16.42 8.26 24.20
CA ALA A 41 -17.60 8.17 23.34
C ALA A 41 -18.83 8.49 24.20
N LYS A 42 -19.49 9.62 23.94
CA LYS A 42 -20.68 10.07 24.67
C LYS A 42 -20.52 10.05 26.20
N GLY A 43 -19.37 10.57 26.69
CA GLY A 43 -19.06 10.66 28.12
C GLY A 43 -18.52 9.38 28.78
N LYS A 44 -18.38 8.27 28.03
CA LYS A 44 -17.82 7.02 28.55
C LYS A 44 -16.51 6.68 27.82
N LEU A 45 -15.55 6.10 28.55
CA LEU A 45 -14.32 5.58 27.96
C LEU A 45 -14.58 4.18 27.43
N VAL A 46 -14.38 4.01 26.11
CA VAL A 46 -14.56 2.73 25.43
C VAL A 46 -13.40 2.43 24.49
N TRP A 47 -13.12 1.16 24.29
CA TRP A 47 -12.19 0.71 23.29
C TRP A 47 -12.75 0.97 21.88
N ARG A 48 -12.02 1.70 21.09
CA ARG A 48 -12.27 1.88 19.67
C ARG A 48 -11.15 1.20 18.91
N ARG A 49 -11.49 0.53 17.81
CA ARG A 49 -10.43 0.12 16.87
C ARG A 49 -9.58 1.35 16.59
N SER A 50 -8.28 1.24 16.82
CA SER A 50 -7.37 2.23 16.28
C SER A 50 -7.65 2.27 14.78
N PRO A 51 -7.84 3.44 14.15
CA PRO A 51 -7.74 3.46 12.69
C PRO A 51 -6.41 2.78 12.43
N LEU A 52 -6.47 1.68 11.68
CA LEU A 52 -5.27 0.98 11.29
C LEU A 52 -4.29 2.06 10.80
N VAL A 53 -3.22 2.31 11.52
CA VAL A 53 -1.99 2.61 10.83
C VAL A 53 -1.81 1.36 10.00
N SER A 54 -2.28 1.41 8.78
CA SER A 54 -2.02 0.36 7.81
C SER A 54 -0.51 0.21 7.87
N GLN A 55 -0.04 -0.90 8.43
CA GLN A 55 1.40 -1.16 8.46
C GLN A 55 1.79 -1.08 7.00
N GLU A 56 2.64 -0.11 6.68
CA GLU A 56 3.15 0.04 5.33
C GLU A 56 3.67 -1.34 4.92
N GLN A 57 2.93 -1.98 4.02
CA GLN A 57 3.35 -3.27 3.50
C GLN A 57 4.24 -3.00 2.31
N ILE A 58 5.48 -3.45 2.40
CA ILE A 58 6.49 -3.26 1.38
C ILE A 58 6.79 -4.62 0.77
N ILE A 59 6.64 -4.72 -0.54
CA ILE A 59 7.08 -5.89 -1.30
C ILE A 59 8.05 -5.45 -2.41
N THR A 60 9.08 -6.26 -2.64
CA THR A 60 9.97 -6.11 -3.79
C THR A 60 9.74 -7.29 -4.71
N VAL A 61 9.35 -7.01 -5.95
CA VAL A 61 8.97 -8.01 -6.94
C VAL A 61 9.91 -7.93 -8.13
N ARG A 62 10.39 -9.08 -8.60
CA ARG A 62 11.06 -9.19 -9.89
C ARG A 62 10.01 -9.04 -10.98
N VAL A 63 10.17 -8.04 -11.84
CA VAL A 63 9.17 -7.66 -12.85
C VAL A 63 9.58 -8.05 -14.27
N LEU A 64 10.87 -8.03 -14.58
CA LEU A 64 11.41 -8.34 -15.90
C LEU A 64 12.81 -8.95 -15.79
N GLU A 65 13.21 -9.68 -16.81
CA GLU A 65 14.62 -9.96 -17.10
C GLU A 65 15.28 -8.67 -17.60
N SER A 66 16.49 -8.37 -17.16
CA SER A 66 17.23 -7.18 -17.61
C SER A 66 17.41 -7.13 -19.11
N ALA A 67 17.71 -8.28 -19.72
CA ALA A 67 17.91 -8.40 -21.17
C ALA A 67 16.62 -8.23 -22.00
N ALA A 68 15.44 -8.34 -21.35
CA ALA A 68 14.16 -8.19 -22.04
C ALA A 68 13.72 -6.73 -22.24
N LEU A 69 14.44 -5.77 -21.62
CA LEU A 69 14.10 -4.35 -21.72
C LEU A 69 15.31 -3.56 -22.22
N GLU A 70 15.33 -3.23 -23.50
CA GLU A 70 16.39 -2.43 -24.12
C GLU A 70 16.33 -0.95 -23.69
N ILE A 71 17.46 -0.22 -23.83
CA ILE A 71 17.53 1.22 -23.59
C ILE A 71 16.51 1.96 -24.46
N GLY A 72 15.80 2.93 -23.87
CA GLY A 72 14.75 3.70 -24.52
C GLY A 72 13.42 2.96 -24.67
N LYS A 73 13.32 1.72 -24.18
CA LYS A 73 12.06 0.96 -24.21
C LYS A 73 11.29 1.05 -22.89
N THR A 74 9.99 0.94 -23.04
CA THR A 74 9.01 0.93 -21.92
C THR A 74 8.18 -0.34 -22.01
N SER A 75 7.99 -1.00 -20.90
CA SER A 75 7.09 -2.14 -20.73
C SER A 75 6.07 -1.85 -19.61
N ILE A 76 4.86 -2.36 -19.75
CA ILE A 76 3.86 -2.34 -18.69
C ILE A 76 3.67 -3.76 -18.19
N VAL A 77 3.91 -3.98 -16.91
CA VAL A 77 3.88 -5.30 -16.26
C VAL A 77 2.87 -5.32 -15.13
N SER A 78 2.26 -6.47 -14.91
CA SER A 78 1.37 -6.67 -13.75
C SER A 78 2.19 -7.15 -12.55
N VAL A 79 1.92 -6.57 -11.38
CA VAL A 79 2.58 -6.92 -10.13
C VAL A 79 1.53 -7.21 -9.04
N PRO A 80 1.77 -8.18 -8.15
CA PRO A 80 0.89 -8.39 -7.01
C PRO A 80 0.93 -7.17 -6.08
N LEU A 81 -0.19 -6.91 -5.41
CA LEU A 81 -0.27 -5.89 -4.36
C LEU A 81 -0.17 -6.56 -2.98
N PRO A 82 0.48 -5.92 -1.99
CA PRO A 82 0.58 -6.47 -0.63
C PRO A 82 -0.77 -6.72 0.03
N THR A 83 -1.79 -5.93 -0.34
CA THR A 83 -3.17 -6.04 0.16
C THR A 83 -4.03 -7.06 -0.58
N GLY A 84 -3.45 -7.77 -1.55
CA GLY A 84 -4.14 -8.67 -2.47
C GLY A 84 -4.53 -8.01 -3.79
N GLY A 85 -4.75 -8.84 -4.82
CA GLY A 85 -4.97 -8.36 -6.19
C GLY A 85 -3.67 -8.02 -6.91
N SER A 86 -3.77 -7.24 -8.00
CA SER A 86 -2.62 -6.80 -8.81
C SER A 86 -2.81 -5.38 -9.32
N SER A 87 -1.70 -4.73 -9.67
CA SER A 87 -1.68 -3.44 -10.34
C SER A 87 -0.67 -3.46 -11.48
N GLY A 88 -0.80 -2.50 -12.41
CA GLY A 88 0.20 -2.31 -13.45
C GLY A 88 1.34 -1.40 -12.99
N VAL A 89 2.53 -1.71 -13.48
CA VAL A 89 3.73 -0.86 -13.33
C VAL A 89 4.31 -0.60 -14.72
N VAL A 90 4.56 0.67 -15.01
CA VAL A 90 5.28 1.10 -16.20
C VAL A 90 6.76 1.08 -15.88
N VAL A 91 7.53 0.27 -16.58
CA VAL A 91 8.98 0.14 -16.41
C VAL A 91 9.67 0.66 -17.67
N THR A 92 10.53 1.66 -17.51
CA THR A 92 11.29 2.25 -18.63
C THR A 92 12.79 2.14 -18.35
N ARG A 93 13.54 1.65 -19.34
CA ARG A 93 15.02 1.69 -19.31
C ARG A 93 15.53 2.94 -19.99
N THR A 94 16.36 3.68 -19.26
CA THR A 94 17.08 4.86 -19.77
C THR A 94 18.59 4.64 -19.69
N ASP A 95 19.37 5.55 -20.25
CA ASP A 95 20.83 5.54 -20.09
C ASP A 95 21.24 5.71 -18.62
N ALA A 96 20.40 6.36 -17.80
CA ALA A 96 20.65 6.57 -16.38
C ALA A 96 20.20 5.39 -15.49
N GLY A 97 19.55 4.35 -16.06
CA GLY A 97 19.05 3.18 -15.35
C GLY A 97 17.56 2.93 -15.56
N ILE A 98 16.94 2.26 -14.58
CA ILE A 98 15.52 1.86 -14.63
C ILE A 98 14.65 2.87 -13.90
N THR A 99 13.52 3.21 -14.50
CA THR A 99 12.43 3.93 -13.83
C THR A 99 11.18 3.08 -13.78
N ALA A 100 10.43 3.19 -12.69
CA ALA A 100 9.16 2.50 -12.50
C ALA A 100 8.08 3.48 -12.05
N LEU A 101 6.92 3.46 -12.73
CA LEU A 101 5.81 4.36 -12.47
C LEU A 101 4.52 3.55 -12.29
N SER A 102 3.58 4.08 -11.50
CA SER A 102 2.24 3.52 -11.42
C SER A 102 1.55 3.65 -12.78
N VAL A 103 0.84 2.62 -13.19
CA VAL A 103 -0.05 2.67 -14.35
C VAL A 103 -1.28 3.55 -14.11
N ASN A 104 -1.60 3.86 -12.85
CA ASN A 104 -2.84 4.55 -12.50
C ASN A 104 -2.76 6.05 -12.78
N CYS A 105 -3.56 6.54 -13.71
CA CYS A 105 -3.70 7.96 -14.05
C CYS A 105 -4.09 8.77 -12.82
N THR A 106 -3.36 9.86 -12.57
CA THR A 106 -3.57 10.72 -11.39
C THR A 106 -4.80 11.62 -11.46
N HIS A 107 -5.53 11.61 -12.57
CA HIS A 107 -6.83 12.29 -12.69
C HIS A 107 -7.95 11.46 -12.03
N ALA A 108 -8.15 10.21 -12.45
CA ALA A 108 -9.28 9.38 -12.01
C ALA A 108 -8.90 7.90 -11.76
N GLY A 109 -7.61 7.57 -11.65
CA GLY A 109 -7.15 6.22 -11.32
C GLY A 109 -7.24 5.19 -12.45
N PHE A 110 -7.67 5.58 -13.66
CA PHE A 110 -7.75 4.68 -14.80
C PHE A 110 -6.35 4.33 -15.32
N PRO A 111 -6.09 3.10 -15.81
CA PRO A 111 -4.77 2.74 -16.29
C PRO A 111 -4.36 3.55 -17.53
N VAL A 112 -3.09 3.94 -17.57
CA VAL A 112 -2.47 4.49 -18.77
C VAL A 112 -1.97 3.35 -19.67
N ALA A 113 -2.00 3.59 -20.97
CA ALA A 113 -1.40 2.72 -21.97
C ALA A 113 -0.25 3.45 -22.69
N ARG A 114 0.61 2.70 -23.36
CA ARG A 114 1.65 3.30 -24.19
C ARG A 114 1.09 3.68 -25.56
N VAL A 115 1.18 4.96 -25.90
CA VAL A 115 0.81 5.49 -27.21
C VAL A 115 2.02 6.20 -27.83
N GLY A 116 2.65 5.59 -28.81
CA GLY A 116 3.87 6.10 -29.42
C GLY A 116 5.01 6.22 -28.39
N LYS A 117 5.44 7.45 -28.10
CA LYS A 117 6.49 7.76 -27.12
C LYS A 117 5.96 8.18 -25.74
N LEU A 118 4.64 8.26 -25.58
CA LEU A 118 3.97 8.74 -24.36
C LEU A 118 3.19 7.62 -23.67
N LEU A 119 2.78 7.89 -22.44
CA LEU A 119 1.75 7.15 -21.76
C LEU A 119 0.46 7.97 -21.85
N GLU A 120 -0.65 7.36 -22.22
CA GLU A 120 -1.93 8.02 -22.37
C GLU A 120 -3.02 7.28 -21.58
N CYS A 121 -3.85 8.06 -20.92
CA CYS A 121 -5.06 7.57 -20.25
C CYS A 121 -6.23 7.68 -21.22
N GLU A 122 -6.74 6.56 -21.70
CA GLU A 122 -7.83 6.51 -22.69
C GLU A 122 -9.13 7.17 -22.21
N LEU A 123 -9.34 7.21 -20.87
CA LEU A 123 -10.59 7.71 -20.31
C LEU A 123 -10.81 9.21 -20.56
N HIS A 124 -9.75 10.03 -20.41
CA HIS A 124 -9.86 11.50 -20.56
C HIS A 124 -8.67 12.13 -21.30
N GLY A 125 -7.83 11.34 -21.95
CA GLY A 125 -6.72 11.84 -22.78
C GLY A 125 -5.55 12.45 -22.04
N SER A 126 -5.40 12.23 -20.71
CA SER A 126 -4.21 12.70 -19.99
C SER A 126 -2.96 11.98 -20.50
N GLN A 127 -1.91 12.75 -20.82
CA GLN A 127 -0.65 12.22 -21.32
C GLN A 127 0.49 12.46 -20.34
N PHE A 128 1.41 11.47 -20.26
CA PHE A 128 2.54 11.50 -19.33
C PHE A 128 3.83 11.05 -20.03
N ASP A 129 4.94 11.59 -19.57
CA ASP A 129 6.26 11.13 -19.95
C ASP A 129 6.57 9.76 -19.29
N PRO A 130 6.97 8.74 -20.05
CA PRO A 130 7.17 7.39 -19.50
C PRO A 130 8.42 7.25 -18.61
N THR A 131 9.32 8.21 -18.63
CA THR A 131 10.55 8.20 -17.83
C THR A 131 10.39 8.94 -16.53
N THR A 132 9.77 10.11 -16.57
CA THR A 132 9.63 10.98 -15.41
C THR A 132 8.27 10.86 -14.71
N GLY A 133 7.25 10.40 -15.44
CA GLY A 133 5.86 10.40 -15.02
C GLY A 133 5.20 11.78 -15.09
N SER A 134 5.91 12.81 -15.57
CA SER A 134 5.39 14.17 -15.63
C SER A 134 4.21 14.29 -16.56
N VAL A 135 3.23 15.12 -16.20
CA VAL A 135 2.08 15.44 -17.06
C VAL A 135 2.55 16.26 -18.27
N ILE A 136 2.18 15.80 -19.46
CA ILE A 136 2.38 16.50 -20.73
C ILE A 136 1.08 17.17 -21.16
N THR A 137 -0.03 16.42 -21.05
CA THR A 137 -1.37 16.92 -21.36
C THR A 137 -2.34 16.50 -20.25
N GLY A 138 -3.17 17.46 -19.78
CA GLY A 138 -4.22 17.21 -18.79
C GLY A 138 -5.39 16.37 -19.34
N PRO A 139 -6.40 16.14 -18.51
CA PRO A 139 -6.78 16.85 -17.28
C PRO A 139 -6.04 16.44 -15.99
N ALA A 140 -5.18 15.41 -15.99
CA ALA A 140 -4.32 15.15 -14.83
C ALA A 140 -3.46 16.37 -14.48
N SER A 141 -3.30 16.65 -13.20
CA SER A 141 -2.53 17.79 -12.68
C SER A 141 -1.30 17.38 -11.87
N ARG A 142 -1.09 16.09 -11.68
CA ARG A 142 0.02 15.52 -10.90
C ARG A 142 0.71 14.42 -11.69
N SER A 143 2.03 14.32 -11.52
CA SER A 143 2.83 13.24 -12.10
C SER A 143 2.32 11.87 -11.62
N LEU A 144 2.58 10.83 -12.42
CA LEU A 144 2.38 9.44 -12.00
C LEU A 144 3.23 9.13 -10.76
N LEU A 145 2.71 8.29 -9.88
CA LEU A 145 3.46 7.81 -8.72
C LEU A 145 4.70 7.05 -9.18
N ARG A 146 5.85 7.39 -8.61
CA ARG A 146 7.11 6.69 -8.85
C ARG A 146 7.32 5.61 -7.80
N TYR A 147 7.78 4.45 -8.23
CA TYR A 147 8.25 3.35 -7.39
C TYR A 147 9.77 3.28 -7.40
N ASP A 148 10.35 2.76 -6.32
CA ASP A 148 11.76 2.42 -6.28
C ASP A 148 12.00 1.22 -7.21
N ALA A 149 12.99 1.33 -8.09
CA ALA A 149 13.39 0.28 -9.01
C ALA A 149 14.88 0.02 -8.93
N THR A 150 15.26 -1.24 -8.97
CA THR A 150 16.67 -1.68 -8.94
C THR A 150 16.90 -2.75 -9.98
N GLU A 151 18.12 -2.81 -10.49
CA GLU A 151 18.57 -3.87 -11.37
C GLU A 151 19.69 -4.66 -10.70
N SER A 152 19.54 -5.97 -10.58
CA SER A 152 20.53 -6.85 -9.99
C SER A 152 20.36 -8.29 -10.48
N ASN A 153 21.46 -9.03 -10.53
CA ASN A 153 21.45 -10.45 -10.88
C ASN A 153 20.64 -10.78 -12.14
N GLY A 154 20.74 -9.93 -13.18
CA GLY A 154 20.04 -10.11 -14.46
C GLY A 154 18.53 -9.86 -14.39
N GLY A 155 18.00 -9.29 -13.31
CA GLY A 155 16.60 -8.97 -13.13
C GLY A 155 16.35 -7.51 -12.77
N ILE A 156 15.18 -7.02 -13.16
CA ILE A 156 14.63 -5.71 -12.75
C ILE A 156 13.63 -5.96 -11.63
N TYR A 157 13.79 -5.24 -10.53
CA TYR A 157 12.96 -5.34 -9.32
C TYR A 157 12.28 -4.01 -9.04
N VAL A 158 11.03 -4.06 -8.62
CA VAL A 158 10.24 -2.89 -8.22
C VAL A 158 9.74 -3.07 -6.79
N THR A 159 9.91 -2.04 -5.97
CA THR A 159 9.42 -2.01 -4.59
C THR A 159 8.12 -1.24 -4.51
N ILE A 160 7.07 -1.93 -4.10
CA ILE A 160 5.71 -1.40 -3.97
C ILE A 160 5.39 -1.24 -2.50
N ARG A 161 4.87 -0.07 -2.15
CA ARG A 161 4.38 0.28 -0.81
C ARG A 161 2.87 0.44 -0.87
N SER A 162 2.16 -0.21 0.03
CA SER A 162 0.72 0.02 0.23
C SER A 162 0.46 0.46 1.66
N TYR A 163 -0.47 1.36 1.80
CA TYR A 163 -0.92 1.89 3.09
C TYR A 163 -2.30 1.37 3.44
#